data_3e079653383cc28e596e5954179f2f1e
#
_entry.id   3e079653383cc28e596e5954179f2f1e
#
_cell.length_a   1.000
_cell.length_b   1.000
_cell.length_c   1.000
_cell.angle_alpha   90.00
_cell.angle_beta   90.00
_cell.angle_gamma   90.00
#
_symmetry.space_group_name_H-M   'P 1'
#
loop_
_entity.id
_entity.type
_entity.pdbx_description
1 polymer ?
#
loop_
_entity_poly.entity_id
_entity_poly.type
_entity_poly.pdbx_seq_one_letter_code
_entity_poly.pdbx_strand_id
1 'polypeptide(L)'
;MRVRGALKFILALITAFAVMLAFRGLVMTVCMIDGDGLAPYFIAGDHVVVNRWSYGLRTGEKGGLFDYGRICRQEVKKGDFIAFEDSLGQVLICQCTAVPGDTVYIKKGQAPCVVPGLFNCDDQDYYWVRSVSKNNPIDSRQLGFIPEERIIGRACLVLFSRDPKAPFWKGYRPDRLLLPK
;
A
#
# COMPACT_ATOMS: atom_id res chain seq x y z
N MET A 1 48.43 5.83 13.37
CA MET A 1 47.68 6.30 12.20
C MET A 1 46.59 5.31 11.70
N ARG A 2 46.78 3.99 11.80
CA ARG A 2 45.84 2.96 11.30
C ARG A 2 44.47 2.95 12.01
N VAL A 3 44.41 3.17 13.31
CA VAL A 3 43.13 3.12 14.09
C VAL A 3 42.14 4.21 13.68
N ARG A 4 42.62 5.42 13.36
CA ARG A 4 41.74 6.54 12.90
C ARG A 4 41.12 6.26 11.51
N GLY A 5 41.83 5.52 10.64
CA GLY A 5 41.29 5.10 9.34
C GLY A 5 40.22 4.02 9.51
N ALA A 6 40.44 3.03 10.34
CA ALA A 6 39.45 1.99 10.63
C ALA A 6 38.19 2.57 11.28
N LEU A 7 38.31 3.52 12.22
CA LEU A 7 37.17 4.17 12.85
C LEU A 7 36.34 4.96 11.84
N LYS A 8 36.98 5.73 10.92
CA LYS A 8 36.29 6.45 9.85
C LYS A 8 35.54 5.50 8.90
N PHE A 9 36.14 4.37 8.55
CA PHE A 9 35.52 3.36 7.70
C PHE A 9 34.29 2.73 8.37
N ILE A 10 34.40 2.35 9.65
CA ILE A 10 33.28 1.81 10.42
C ILE A 10 32.13 2.83 10.53
N LEU A 11 32.46 4.10 10.81
CA LEU A 11 31.45 5.16 10.89
C LEU A 11 30.74 5.37 9.54
N ALA A 12 31.48 5.37 8.43
CA ALA A 12 30.90 5.48 7.10
C ALA A 12 29.98 4.31 6.77
N LEU A 13 30.35 3.08 7.17
CA LEU A 13 29.53 1.88 6.98
C LEU A 13 28.22 1.97 7.79
N ILE A 14 28.31 2.38 9.05
CA ILE A 14 27.12 2.59 9.91
C ILE A 14 26.20 3.65 9.32
N THR A 15 26.77 4.76 8.86
CA THR A 15 25.98 5.86 8.26
C THR A 15 25.30 5.41 6.98
N ALA A 16 26.02 4.70 6.10
CA ALA A 16 25.44 4.16 4.86
C ALA A 16 24.31 3.17 5.15
N PHE A 17 24.49 2.30 6.15
CA PHE A 17 23.47 1.35 6.57
C PHE A 17 22.23 2.05 7.16
N ALA A 18 22.43 3.07 8.00
CA ALA A 18 21.35 3.88 8.56
C ALA A 18 20.55 4.62 7.48
N VAL A 19 21.25 5.22 6.49
CA VAL A 19 20.62 5.86 5.34
C VAL A 19 19.82 4.84 4.51
N MET A 20 20.37 3.65 4.27
CA MET A 20 19.66 2.59 3.54
C MET A 20 18.39 2.14 4.28
N LEU A 21 18.45 1.97 5.61
CA LEU A 21 17.27 1.62 6.42
C LEU A 21 16.22 2.72 6.41
N ALA A 22 16.65 3.99 6.53
CA ALA A 22 15.75 5.14 6.45
C ALA A 22 15.06 5.22 5.08
N PHE A 23 15.82 5.06 3.99
CA PHE A 23 15.27 5.03 2.64
C PHE A 23 14.23 3.91 2.48
N ARG A 24 14.57 2.68 2.90
CA ARG A 24 13.65 1.55 2.84
C ARG A 24 12.36 1.79 3.64
N GLY A 25 12.47 2.35 4.84
CA GLY A 25 11.32 2.60 5.71
C GLY A 25 10.42 3.75 5.26
N LEU A 26 11.02 4.81 4.70
CA LEU A 26 10.30 6.02 4.33
C LEU A 26 9.76 6.01 2.90
N VAL A 27 10.47 5.37 1.95
CA VAL A 27 10.17 5.52 0.52
C VAL A 27 9.40 4.33 -0.03
N MET A 28 9.82 3.11 0.28
CA MET A 28 9.27 1.89 -0.33
C MET A 28 9.06 0.80 0.71
N THR A 29 7.95 0.09 0.57
CA THR A 29 7.65 -1.12 1.32
C THR A 29 7.37 -2.26 0.34
N VAL A 30 7.86 -3.46 0.63
CA VAL A 30 7.56 -4.65 -0.16
C VAL A 30 6.52 -5.46 0.58
N CYS A 31 5.39 -5.71 -0.08
CA CYS A 31 4.30 -6.53 0.44
C CYS A 31 4.17 -7.79 -0.40
N MET A 32 3.98 -8.94 0.25
CA MET A 32 3.67 -10.18 -0.42
C MET A 32 2.15 -10.27 -0.64
N ILE A 33 1.74 -10.62 -1.85
CA ILE A 33 0.33 -10.86 -2.18
C ILE A 33 -0.04 -12.25 -1.71
N ASP A 34 -1.05 -12.30 -0.85
CA ASP A 34 -1.63 -13.55 -0.38
C ASP A 34 -3.04 -13.70 -0.96
N GLY A 35 -3.22 -14.69 -1.81
CA GLY A 35 -4.48 -14.94 -2.52
C GLY A 35 -4.59 -14.29 -3.91
N ASP A 36 -5.70 -14.60 -4.59
CA ASP A 36 -5.93 -14.24 -6.00
C ASP A 36 -6.90 -13.05 -6.17
N GLY A 37 -7.07 -12.25 -5.13
CA GLY A 37 -8.02 -11.12 -5.11
C GLY A 37 -7.77 -10.06 -6.16
N LEU A 38 -6.55 -9.93 -6.63
CA LEU A 38 -6.11 -8.91 -7.60
C LEU A 38 -5.78 -9.49 -8.99
N ALA A 39 -6.05 -10.79 -9.21
CA ALA A 39 -5.82 -11.39 -10.52
C ALA A 39 -6.64 -10.69 -11.61
N PRO A 40 -6.09 -10.45 -12.82
CA PRO A 40 -4.81 -10.95 -13.34
C PRO A 40 -3.60 -10.03 -13.04
N TYR A 41 -3.80 -8.85 -12.43
CA TYR A 41 -2.74 -7.86 -12.22
C TYR A 41 -1.68 -8.36 -11.23
N PHE A 42 -2.12 -8.79 -10.06
CA PHE A 42 -1.28 -9.39 -9.03
C PHE A 42 -1.85 -10.74 -8.65
N ILE A 43 -0.99 -11.72 -8.44
CA ILE A 43 -1.36 -13.10 -8.07
C ILE A 43 -0.63 -13.52 -6.79
N ALA A 44 -1.13 -14.57 -6.15
CA ALA A 44 -0.50 -15.12 -4.94
C ALA A 44 0.98 -15.44 -5.15
N GLY A 45 1.82 -14.96 -4.24
CA GLY A 45 3.28 -15.09 -4.28
C GLY A 45 4.02 -13.97 -4.99
N ASP A 46 3.31 -12.95 -5.51
CA ASP A 46 3.93 -11.73 -6.01
C ASP A 46 4.43 -10.88 -4.82
N HIS A 47 5.67 -10.40 -4.90
CA HIS A 47 6.22 -9.42 -3.99
C HIS A 47 6.14 -8.05 -4.66
N VAL A 48 5.23 -7.23 -4.16
CA VAL A 48 4.86 -5.94 -4.77
C VAL A 48 5.51 -4.81 -4.01
N VAL A 49 6.13 -3.89 -4.76
CA VAL A 49 6.68 -2.65 -4.21
C VAL A 49 5.57 -1.63 -4.07
N VAL A 50 5.38 -1.16 -2.86
CA VAL A 50 4.47 -0.07 -2.50
C VAL A 50 5.27 1.21 -2.32
N ASN A 51 5.00 2.21 -3.15
CA ASN A 51 5.58 3.54 -3.03
C ASN A 51 4.79 4.36 -2.02
N ARG A 52 5.40 4.64 -0.88
CA ARG A 52 4.78 5.39 0.22
C ARG A 52 4.63 6.89 -0.08
N TRP A 53 5.42 7.42 -1.02
CA TRP A 53 5.38 8.82 -1.42
C TRP A 53 4.31 9.12 -2.46
N SER A 54 3.69 8.09 -3.06
CA SER A 54 2.69 8.30 -4.12
C SER A 54 1.52 9.20 -3.70
N TYR A 55 1.18 9.19 -2.42
CA TYR A 55 0.09 10.02 -1.88
C TYR A 55 0.57 10.98 -0.78
N GLY A 56 1.89 11.18 -0.70
CA GLY A 56 2.55 11.94 0.34
C GLY A 56 2.96 11.08 1.54
N LEU A 57 4.09 11.43 2.16
CA LEU A 57 4.63 10.70 3.30
C LEU A 57 3.69 10.87 4.51
N ARG A 58 3.14 9.74 4.98
CA ARG A 58 2.31 9.71 6.19
C ARG A 58 3.15 10.05 7.42
N THR A 59 2.70 11.03 8.19
CA THR A 59 3.30 11.45 9.46
C THR A 59 2.25 11.33 10.56
N GLY A 60 2.62 10.72 11.67
CA GLY A 60 1.71 10.55 12.81
C GLY A 60 0.59 9.54 12.56
N GLU A 61 -0.24 9.42 13.57
CA GLU A 61 -1.44 8.57 13.58
C GLU A 61 -2.49 9.27 14.45
N LYS A 62 -3.77 9.13 14.10
CA LYS A 62 -4.86 9.74 14.86
C LYS A 62 -4.89 9.19 16.29
N GLY A 63 -4.73 10.07 17.28
CA GLY A 63 -4.60 9.69 18.69
C GLY A 63 -3.19 9.27 19.13
N GLY A 64 -2.19 9.36 18.27
CA GLY A 64 -0.77 9.17 18.60
C GLY A 64 -0.11 10.43 19.18
N LEU A 65 1.21 10.37 19.37
CA LEU A 65 1.99 11.50 19.89
C LEU A 65 2.02 12.71 18.91
N PHE A 66 1.86 12.45 17.63
CA PHE A 66 1.72 13.42 16.55
C PHE A 66 0.43 13.16 15.80
N ASP A 67 -0.33 14.20 15.52
CA ASP A 67 -1.56 14.11 14.73
C ASP A 67 -1.26 13.61 13.32
N TYR A 68 -2.26 12.95 12.74
CA TYR A 68 -2.18 12.49 11.36
C TYR A 68 -1.95 13.65 10.40
N GLY A 69 -1.01 13.47 9.49
CA GLY A 69 -0.73 14.40 8.42
C GLY A 69 -0.04 13.73 7.23
N ARG A 70 0.03 14.43 6.11
CA ARG A 70 0.80 14.00 4.93
C ARG A 70 1.67 15.13 4.41
N ILE A 71 2.97 14.85 4.27
CA ILE A 71 3.93 15.76 3.62
C ILE A 71 3.82 15.53 2.12
N CYS A 72 3.67 16.61 1.33
CA CYS A 72 3.48 16.57 -0.12
C CYS A 72 2.28 15.70 -0.51
N ARG A 73 1.12 15.97 0.10
CA ARG A 73 -0.12 15.25 -0.17
C ARG A 73 -0.45 15.24 -1.65
N GLN A 74 -0.79 14.07 -2.17
CA GLN A 74 -1.31 13.85 -3.53
C GLN A 74 -2.60 13.04 -3.46
N GLU A 75 -3.50 13.34 -4.37
CA GLU A 75 -4.80 12.66 -4.43
C GLU A 75 -4.67 11.24 -4.98
N VAL A 76 -5.41 10.34 -4.38
CA VAL A 76 -5.59 8.97 -4.90
C VAL A 76 -6.49 9.03 -6.12
N LYS A 77 -6.11 8.34 -7.20
CA LYS A 77 -6.88 8.30 -8.45
C LYS A 77 -7.66 7.00 -8.58
N LYS A 78 -8.80 7.08 -9.27
CA LYS A 78 -9.53 5.88 -9.66
C LYS A 78 -8.65 4.98 -10.52
N GLY A 79 -8.69 3.69 -10.24
CA GLY A 79 -7.86 2.70 -10.92
C GLY A 79 -6.53 2.40 -10.22
N ASP A 80 -6.07 3.24 -9.30
CA ASP A 80 -4.85 2.99 -8.53
C ASP A 80 -5.00 1.74 -7.66
N PHE A 81 -3.95 0.93 -7.60
CA PHE A 81 -3.83 -0.13 -6.60
C PHE A 81 -3.25 0.45 -5.33
N ILE A 82 -4.07 0.57 -4.30
CA ILE A 82 -3.68 1.15 -3.02
C ILE A 82 -3.41 0.07 -1.99
N ALA A 83 -2.30 0.23 -1.27
CA ALA A 83 -2.00 -0.56 -0.08
C ALA A 83 -2.49 0.20 1.15
N PHE A 84 -3.24 -0.45 2.00
CA PHE A 84 -3.80 0.13 3.22
C PHE A 84 -3.81 -0.88 4.36
N GLU A 85 -3.86 -0.38 5.59
CA GLU A 85 -3.99 -1.19 6.80
C GLU A 85 -5.46 -1.39 7.14
N ASP A 86 -5.86 -2.62 7.42
CA ASP A 86 -7.18 -2.91 7.96
C ASP A 86 -7.25 -2.64 9.48
N SER A 87 -8.40 -2.91 10.09
CA SER A 87 -8.61 -2.73 11.52
C SER A 87 -7.79 -3.69 12.40
N LEU A 88 -7.22 -4.73 11.81
CA LEU A 88 -6.37 -5.73 12.47
C LEU A 88 -4.87 -5.46 12.25
N GLY A 89 -4.53 -4.35 11.57
CA GLY A 89 -3.14 -4.02 11.20
C GLY A 89 -2.57 -4.86 10.06
N GLN A 90 -3.43 -5.58 9.31
CA GLN A 90 -2.99 -6.33 8.13
C GLN A 90 -2.92 -5.41 6.91
N VAL A 91 -1.86 -5.55 6.14
CA VAL A 91 -1.71 -4.76 4.91
C VAL A 91 -2.46 -5.46 3.78
N LEU A 92 -3.45 -4.78 3.24
CA LEU A 92 -4.25 -5.21 2.11
C LEU A 92 -3.96 -4.34 0.89
N ILE A 93 -4.06 -4.92 -0.31
CA ILE A 93 -3.97 -4.18 -1.56
C ILE A 93 -5.27 -4.38 -2.33
N CYS A 94 -5.92 -3.28 -2.72
CA CYS A 94 -7.13 -3.29 -3.52
C CYS A 94 -7.08 -2.17 -4.56
N GLN A 95 -7.93 -2.27 -5.59
CA GLN A 95 -8.08 -1.22 -6.58
C GLN A 95 -9.05 -0.14 -6.09
N CYS A 96 -8.63 1.13 -6.14
CA CYS A 96 -9.50 2.26 -5.87
C CYS A 96 -10.52 2.40 -7.00
N THR A 97 -11.81 2.29 -6.68
CA THR A 97 -12.89 2.38 -7.67
C THR A 97 -13.73 3.65 -7.54
N ALA A 98 -13.73 4.27 -6.35
CA ALA A 98 -14.36 5.57 -6.17
C ALA A 98 -13.56 6.42 -5.16
N VAL A 99 -13.55 7.73 -5.43
CA VAL A 99 -12.86 8.77 -4.66
C VAL A 99 -13.88 9.66 -3.96
N PRO A 100 -13.48 10.54 -3.04
CA PRO A 100 -14.38 11.47 -2.37
C PRO A 100 -15.31 12.19 -3.35
N GLY A 101 -16.61 12.23 -3.04
CA GLY A 101 -17.64 12.83 -3.89
C GLY A 101 -18.29 11.90 -4.90
N ASP A 102 -17.72 10.72 -5.14
CA ASP A 102 -18.35 9.74 -6.01
C ASP A 102 -19.54 9.06 -5.35
N THR A 103 -20.48 8.63 -6.17
CA THR A 103 -21.63 7.84 -5.72
C THR A 103 -21.36 6.35 -5.89
N VAL A 104 -21.53 5.59 -4.83
CA VAL A 104 -21.35 4.13 -4.81
C VAL A 104 -22.60 3.42 -4.31
N TYR A 105 -22.81 2.18 -4.77
CA TYR A 105 -23.86 1.29 -4.28
C TYR A 105 -23.21 0.23 -3.38
N ILE A 106 -23.48 0.29 -2.08
CA ILE A 106 -22.89 -0.65 -1.08
C ILE A 106 -23.46 -2.04 -1.29
N LYS A 107 -24.78 -2.15 -1.47
CA LYS A 107 -25.50 -3.41 -1.78
C LYS A 107 -26.50 -3.20 -2.90
N LYS A 108 -26.79 -4.26 -3.66
CA LYS A 108 -27.88 -4.24 -4.65
C LYS A 108 -29.20 -3.93 -3.94
N GLY A 109 -29.89 -2.87 -4.42
CA GLY A 109 -31.20 -2.45 -3.88
C GLY A 109 -31.15 -1.44 -2.74
N GLN A 110 -29.98 -1.03 -2.26
CA GLN A 110 -29.84 0.12 -1.37
C GLN A 110 -29.73 1.44 -2.11
N ALA A 111 -30.09 2.53 -1.41
CA ALA A 111 -29.87 3.87 -1.93
C ALA A 111 -28.39 4.12 -2.20
N PRO A 112 -28.06 4.90 -3.25
CA PRO A 112 -26.68 5.29 -3.53
C PRO A 112 -26.12 6.10 -2.34
N CYS A 113 -24.88 5.85 -2.01
CA CYS A 113 -24.16 6.57 -0.95
C CYS A 113 -23.02 7.36 -1.60
N VAL A 114 -22.85 8.61 -1.19
CA VAL A 114 -21.72 9.44 -1.63
C VAL A 114 -20.52 9.10 -0.77
N VAL A 115 -19.34 8.88 -1.40
CA VAL A 115 -18.08 8.63 -0.69
C VAL A 115 -17.73 9.89 0.10
N PRO A 116 -17.56 9.80 1.44
CA PRO A 116 -17.24 10.96 2.26
C PRO A 116 -15.88 11.56 1.91
N GLY A 117 -15.74 12.85 2.13
CA GLY A 117 -14.50 13.57 1.96
C GLY A 117 -14.52 14.88 2.74
N LEU A 118 -13.42 15.60 2.75
CA LEU A 118 -13.29 16.87 3.49
C LEU A 118 -14.34 17.92 3.12
N PHE A 119 -15.04 17.75 1.98
CA PHE A 119 -16.13 18.66 1.57
C PHE A 119 -17.47 18.38 2.29
N ASN A 120 -17.66 17.18 2.85
CA ASN A 120 -18.89 16.78 3.56
C ASN A 120 -18.63 16.04 4.87
N CYS A 121 -17.37 15.89 5.25
CA CYS A 121 -16.91 15.28 6.49
C CYS A 121 -15.69 16.05 6.98
N ASP A 122 -15.73 16.61 8.18
CA ASP A 122 -14.65 17.43 8.73
C ASP A 122 -13.41 16.64 9.15
N ASP A 123 -13.46 15.32 8.99
CA ASP A 123 -12.45 14.42 9.50
C ASP A 123 -11.32 14.18 8.50
N GLN A 124 -11.62 13.56 7.36
CA GLN A 124 -10.66 13.20 6.32
C GLN A 124 -11.34 12.72 5.04
N ASP A 125 -10.54 12.47 4.01
CA ASP A 125 -11.01 11.83 2.79
C ASP A 125 -11.15 10.31 2.98
N TYR A 126 -12.18 9.74 2.34
CA TYR A 126 -12.45 8.32 2.30
C TYR A 126 -12.44 7.79 0.88
N TYR A 127 -12.12 6.53 0.73
CA TYR A 127 -12.00 5.88 -0.56
C TYR A 127 -12.78 4.58 -0.59
N TRP A 128 -13.32 4.25 -1.76
CA TRP A 128 -13.99 2.98 -2.00
C TRP A 128 -13.10 2.08 -2.83
N VAL A 129 -12.72 0.95 -2.27
CA VAL A 129 -11.80 0.01 -2.92
C VAL A 129 -12.50 -1.31 -3.22
N ARG A 130 -12.06 -1.96 -4.28
CA ARG A 130 -12.59 -3.27 -4.66
C ARG A 130 -11.47 -4.24 -5.00
N SER A 131 -11.70 -5.49 -4.65
CA SER A 131 -10.95 -6.61 -5.18
C SER A 131 -11.30 -6.81 -6.67
N VAL A 132 -10.32 -7.09 -7.50
CA VAL A 132 -10.51 -7.33 -8.93
C VAL A 132 -11.16 -8.70 -9.16
N SER A 133 -10.70 -9.70 -8.43
CA SER A 133 -11.25 -11.05 -8.50
C SER A 133 -12.53 -11.18 -7.69
N LYS A 134 -13.50 -11.89 -8.25
CA LYS A 134 -14.78 -12.19 -7.58
C LYS A 134 -14.63 -13.19 -6.41
N ASN A 135 -13.53 -13.91 -6.37
CA ASN A 135 -13.31 -15.00 -5.41
C ASN A 135 -12.76 -14.54 -4.06
N ASN A 136 -12.25 -13.31 -3.96
CA ASN A 136 -11.78 -12.75 -2.70
C ASN A 136 -12.63 -11.52 -2.31
N PRO A 137 -13.48 -11.64 -1.29
CA PRO A 137 -14.43 -10.60 -0.91
C PRO A 137 -13.87 -9.52 0.01
N ILE A 138 -12.58 -9.56 0.41
CA ILE A 138 -11.99 -8.57 1.32
C ILE A 138 -11.78 -7.26 0.58
N ASP A 139 -12.84 -6.44 0.56
CA ASP A 139 -12.85 -5.12 -0.04
C ASP A 139 -13.85 -4.20 0.71
N SER A 140 -14.08 -3.01 0.20
CA SER A 140 -14.99 -2.03 0.82
C SER A 140 -16.42 -2.52 1.02
N ARG A 141 -16.86 -3.59 0.35
CA ARG A 141 -18.17 -4.21 0.61
C ARG A 141 -18.28 -4.83 2.00
N GLN A 142 -17.14 -5.22 2.58
CA GLN A 142 -17.04 -5.74 3.95
C GLN A 142 -16.40 -4.74 4.91
N LEU A 143 -15.35 -4.03 4.47
CA LEU A 143 -14.57 -3.12 5.31
C LEU A 143 -15.20 -1.72 5.41
N GLY A 144 -16.14 -1.37 4.50
CA GLY A 144 -16.67 -0.01 4.40
C GLY A 144 -15.73 0.94 3.68
N PHE A 145 -15.89 2.23 3.92
CA PHE A 145 -15.03 3.27 3.39
C PHE A 145 -13.65 3.22 4.05
N ILE A 146 -12.60 3.30 3.25
CA ILE A 146 -11.22 3.28 3.75
C ILE A 146 -10.77 4.73 3.97
N PRO A 147 -10.45 5.11 5.21
CA PRO A 147 -9.99 6.46 5.53
C PRO A 147 -8.56 6.68 5.00
N GLU A 148 -8.27 7.92 4.59
CA GLU A 148 -6.96 8.29 4.04
C GLU A 148 -5.79 7.96 4.97
N GLU A 149 -5.99 8.09 6.28
CA GLU A 149 -4.95 7.79 7.28
C GLU A 149 -4.45 6.35 7.22
N ARG A 150 -5.29 5.39 6.80
CA ARG A 150 -4.91 3.98 6.68
C ARG A 150 -4.18 3.65 5.40
N ILE A 151 -4.17 4.55 4.41
CA ILE A 151 -3.49 4.33 3.14
C ILE A 151 -1.98 4.46 3.33
N ILE A 152 -1.25 3.39 3.06
CA ILE A 152 0.21 3.32 3.12
C ILE A 152 0.84 3.96 1.88
N GLY A 153 0.33 3.61 0.69
CA GLY A 153 0.87 4.07 -0.58
C GLY A 153 0.28 3.32 -1.78
N ARG A 154 0.89 3.53 -2.94
CA ARG A 154 0.48 2.92 -4.20
C ARG A 154 1.33 1.69 -4.51
N ALA A 155 0.69 0.58 -4.86
CA ALA A 155 1.36 -0.59 -5.41
C ALA A 155 1.81 -0.29 -6.85
N CYS A 156 3.13 -0.34 -7.09
CA CYS A 156 3.72 0.15 -8.33
C CYS A 156 4.18 -0.97 -9.25
N LEU A 157 4.90 -1.95 -8.73
CA LEU A 157 5.51 -3.00 -9.54
C LEU A 157 5.71 -4.29 -8.76
N VAL A 158 5.79 -5.40 -9.47
CA VAL A 158 6.18 -6.70 -8.92
C VAL A 158 7.71 -6.78 -8.91
N LEU A 159 8.30 -6.88 -7.72
CA LEU A 159 9.75 -7.01 -7.55
C LEU A 159 10.22 -8.41 -7.95
N PHE A 160 9.52 -9.43 -7.49
CA PHE A 160 9.67 -10.81 -7.92
C PHE A 160 8.40 -11.61 -7.61
N SER A 161 8.22 -12.71 -8.31
CA SER A 161 7.08 -13.60 -8.13
C SER A 161 7.55 -15.02 -7.93
N ARG A 162 6.92 -15.69 -6.97
CA ARG A 162 7.19 -17.09 -6.69
C ARG A 162 5.91 -17.82 -6.34
N ASP A 163 5.76 -19.03 -6.84
CA ASP A 163 4.65 -19.88 -6.47
C ASP A 163 4.76 -20.29 -4.98
N PRO A 164 3.82 -19.91 -4.11
CA PRO A 164 3.85 -20.24 -2.69
C PRO A 164 3.74 -21.76 -2.45
N LYS A 165 3.20 -22.54 -3.40
CA LYS A 165 3.06 -24.00 -3.31
C LYS A 165 4.31 -24.75 -3.75
N ALA A 166 5.28 -24.08 -4.40
CA ALA A 166 6.49 -24.73 -4.89
C ALA A 166 7.60 -24.74 -3.82
N PRO A 167 8.54 -25.72 -3.84
CA PRO A 167 9.73 -25.73 -2.99
C PRO A 167 10.55 -24.45 -3.13
N PHE A 168 11.34 -24.12 -2.09
CA PHE A 168 12.07 -22.82 -2.01
C PHE A 168 12.94 -22.49 -3.23
N TRP A 169 13.56 -23.50 -3.85
CA TRP A 169 14.44 -23.37 -5.04
C TRP A 169 13.72 -23.53 -6.39
N LYS A 170 12.40 -23.74 -6.39
CA LYS A 170 11.56 -23.85 -7.59
C LYS A 170 10.38 -22.88 -7.50
N GLY A 171 9.74 -22.63 -8.65
CA GLY A 171 8.52 -21.81 -8.68
C GLY A 171 8.75 -20.32 -8.89
N TYR A 172 9.98 -19.90 -9.17
CA TYR A 172 10.25 -18.52 -9.59
C TYR A 172 9.62 -18.24 -10.97
N ARG A 173 8.96 -17.07 -11.10
CA ARG A 173 8.24 -16.65 -12.32
C ARG A 173 8.90 -15.41 -12.91
N PRO A 174 9.90 -15.55 -13.80
CA PRO A 174 10.65 -14.41 -14.35
C PRO A 174 9.82 -13.51 -15.27
N ASP A 175 8.79 -14.03 -15.89
CA ASP A 175 7.85 -13.34 -16.77
C ASP A 175 6.97 -12.30 -16.06
N ARG A 176 6.96 -12.31 -14.74
CA ARG A 176 6.22 -11.34 -13.91
C ARG A 176 7.09 -10.26 -13.28
N LEU A 177 8.38 -10.24 -13.61
CA LEU A 177 9.30 -9.22 -13.12
C LEU A 177 8.97 -7.84 -13.70
N LEU A 178 8.92 -6.81 -12.86
CA LEU A 178 8.65 -5.41 -13.23
C LEU A 178 7.27 -5.12 -13.85
N LEU A 179 6.32 -6.05 -13.76
CA LEU A 179 4.92 -5.71 -14.00
C LEU A 179 4.34 -5.02 -12.74
N PRO A 180 3.43 -4.07 -12.85
CA PRO A 180 2.23 -4.09 -13.65
C PRO A 180 2.26 -3.14 -14.84
N LYS A 181 1.41 -3.47 -15.77
CA LYS A 181 1.02 -2.54 -16.82
C LYS A 181 -0.15 -1.70 -16.36
#